data_b65da975c65e739a42d852595db0ee6c
#
_entry.id   b65da975c65e739a42d852595db0ee6c
#
_cell.length_a   1.000
_cell.length_b   1.000
_cell.length_c   1.000
_cell.angle_alpha   90.00
_cell.angle_beta   90.00
_cell.angle_gamma   90.00
#
_symmetry.space_group_name_H-M   'P 1'
#
loop_
_entity.id
_entity.type
_entity.pdbx_description
1 polymer ?
#
loop_
_entity_poly.entity_id
_entity_poly.type
_entity_poly.pdbx_seq_one_letter_code
_entity_poly.pdbx_strand_id
1 'polypeptide(L)'
;MAKGDCIYVYRNFGQLTGVYKHYGIDCGDGTVIHYRKPSEVVEQTSIATLSRGNPVYVAEYGAGFGYIPDVVVERAKSRLEERDYNLLSNNCEHFANWCKTGINDSKQIRNYLPAIATLDLSRLYEPIQQALTGKDSSMNQKLTSEALIDIKSVWNQVQPKYQEAIAEA
;
A
#
# COMPACT_ATOMS: atom_id res chain seq x y z
N MET A 1 -5.05 2.29 -20.85
CA MET A 1 -5.53 1.39 -19.78
C MET A 1 -6.45 0.40 -20.45
N ALA A 2 -6.23 -0.86 -20.22
CA ALA A 2 -6.97 -1.96 -20.80
C ALA A 2 -7.25 -3.02 -19.71
N LYS A 3 -8.22 -3.90 -19.96
CA LYS A 3 -8.53 -5.02 -19.06
C LYS A 3 -7.27 -5.81 -18.70
N GLY A 4 -7.08 -6.08 -17.41
CA GLY A 4 -5.92 -6.80 -16.88
C GLY A 4 -4.66 -5.96 -16.75
N ASP A 5 -4.71 -4.65 -17.03
CA ASP A 5 -3.59 -3.77 -16.72
C ASP A 5 -3.44 -3.63 -15.20
N CYS A 6 -2.20 -3.69 -14.75
CA CYS A 6 -1.85 -3.22 -13.42
C CYS A 6 -1.71 -1.70 -13.49
N ILE A 7 -2.60 -0.98 -12.81
CA ILE A 7 -2.62 0.48 -12.79
C ILE A 7 -2.22 0.99 -11.42
N TYR A 8 -1.67 2.21 -11.37
CA TYR A 8 -1.32 2.84 -10.10
C TYR A 8 -1.55 4.35 -10.12
N VAL A 9 -1.67 4.91 -8.94
CA VAL A 9 -1.70 6.34 -8.68
C VAL A 9 -0.66 6.69 -7.63
N TYR A 10 -0.09 7.89 -7.71
CA TYR A 10 0.74 8.41 -6.64
C TYR A 10 -0.12 8.87 -5.48
N ARG A 11 0.29 8.52 -4.27
CA ARG A 11 -0.35 8.93 -3.02
C ARG A 11 0.62 9.73 -2.17
N ASN A 12 0.03 10.64 -1.42
CA ASN A 12 0.74 11.44 -0.44
C ASN A 12 0.79 10.72 0.90
N PHE A 13 1.84 10.96 1.65
CA PHE A 13 1.97 10.55 3.03
C PHE A 13 2.05 11.81 3.90
N GLY A 14 0.94 12.21 4.52
CA GLY A 14 0.85 13.49 5.20
C GLY A 14 1.07 14.66 4.24
N GLN A 15 2.06 15.50 4.52
CA GLN A 15 2.45 16.64 3.66
C GLN A 15 3.43 16.25 2.54
N LEU A 16 3.97 15.03 2.56
CA LEU A 16 4.88 14.54 1.54
C LEU A 16 4.08 14.10 0.31
N THR A 17 4.32 14.71 -0.84
CA THR A 17 3.61 14.43 -2.08
C THR A 17 4.26 13.29 -2.86
N GLY A 18 3.44 12.42 -3.47
CA GLY A 18 3.91 11.40 -4.40
C GLY A 18 4.79 10.30 -3.79
N VAL A 19 4.65 10.05 -2.47
CA VAL A 19 5.60 9.21 -1.71
C VAL A 19 5.46 7.73 -2.02
N TYR A 20 4.26 7.24 -2.31
CA TYR A 20 4.07 5.84 -2.67
C TYR A 20 3.06 5.65 -3.80
N LYS A 21 3.17 4.50 -4.45
CA LYS A 21 2.25 4.09 -5.51
C LYS A 21 1.18 3.19 -4.91
N HIS A 22 -0.08 3.52 -5.18
CA HIS A 22 -1.21 2.68 -4.82
C HIS A 22 -1.69 1.94 -6.05
N TYR A 23 -1.62 0.62 -6.02
CA TYR A 23 -1.85 -0.27 -7.17
C TYR A 23 -3.24 -0.89 -7.18
N GLY A 24 -3.71 -1.25 -8.38
CA GLY A 24 -4.91 -2.03 -8.62
C GLY A 24 -4.91 -2.69 -9.99
N ILE A 25 -5.86 -3.59 -10.23
CA ILE A 25 -6.06 -4.30 -11.50
C ILE A 25 -7.29 -3.73 -12.19
N ASP A 26 -7.09 -3.18 -13.41
CA ASP A 26 -8.16 -2.67 -14.27
C ASP A 26 -9.02 -3.83 -14.78
N CYS A 27 -10.34 -3.79 -14.54
CA CYS A 27 -11.29 -4.81 -14.99
C CYS A 27 -11.73 -4.62 -16.44
N GLY A 28 -11.40 -3.47 -17.06
CA GLY A 28 -11.77 -3.14 -18.45
C GLY A 28 -13.18 -2.59 -18.61
N ASP A 29 -13.93 -2.42 -17.52
CA ASP A 29 -15.32 -1.93 -17.48
C ASP A 29 -15.47 -0.60 -16.72
N GLY A 30 -14.35 0.10 -16.48
CA GLY A 30 -14.30 1.32 -15.66
C GLY A 30 -14.15 1.05 -14.18
N THR A 31 -14.02 -0.22 -13.77
CA THR A 31 -13.76 -0.62 -12.40
C THR A 31 -12.35 -1.15 -12.20
N VAL A 32 -11.91 -1.17 -10.95
CA VAL A 32 -10.58 -1.62 -10.51
C VAL A 32 -10.71 -2.46 -9.24
N ILE A 33 -9.94 -3.54 -9.15
CA ILE A 33 -9.83 -4.34 -7.92
C ILE A 33 -8.52 -3.98 -7.23
N HIS A 34 -8.59 -3.58 -5.97
CA HIS A 34 -7.43 -3.13 -5.19
C HIS A 34 -7.65 -3.29 -3.69
N TYR A 35 -6.56 -3.32 -2.91
CA TYR A 35 -6.66 -3.12 -1.47
C TYR A 35 -7.09 -1.69 -1.18
N ARG A 36 -8.32 -1.51 -0.73
CA ARG A 36 -8.85 -0.19 -0.42
C ARG A 36 -8.42 0.29 0.96
N LYS A 37 -8.03 1.55 1.08
CA LYS A 37 -7.86 2.25 2.35
C LYS A 37 -9.10 3.10 2.65
N PRO A 38 -9.59 3.16 3.88
CA PRO A 38 -9.01 2.63 5.14
C PRO A 38 -9.48 1.21 5.51
N SER A 39 -10.33 0.56 4.70
CA SER A 39 -10.92 -0.76 5.04
C SER A 39 -9.90 -1.89 5.09
N GLU A 40 -8.75 -1.72 4.40
CA GLU A 40 -7.71 -2.75 4.22
C GLU A 40 -8.27 -4.06 3.63
N VAL A 41 -9.29 -3.94 2.79
CA VAL A 41 -9.98 -5.04 2.13
C VAL A 41 -9.74 -4.97 0.64
N VAL A 42 -9.63 -6.12 -0.03
CA VAL A 42 -9.63 -6.19 -1.50
C VAL A 42 -11.05 -5.94 -1.98
N GLU A 43 -11.26 -4.81 -2.63
CA GLU A 43 -12.58 -4.38 -3.12
C GLU A 43 -12.53 -4.05 -4.61
N GLN A 44 -13.67 -4.24 -5.29
CA GLN A 44 -13.89 -3.71 -6.63
C GLN A 44 -14.58 -2.36 -6.52
N THR A 45 -13.94 -1.32 -7.07
CA THR A 45 -14.45 0.06 -7.04
C THR A 45 -14.33 0.71 -8.41
N SER A 46 -14.87 1.92 -8.60
CA SER A 46 -14.59 2.69 -9.81
C SER A 46 -13.13 3.14 -9.87
N ILE A 47 -12.59 3.32 -11.09
CA ILE A 47 -11.27 3.93 -11.30
C ILE A 47 -11.22 5.35 -10.69
N ALA A 48 -12.34 6.08 -10.68
CA ALA A 48 -12.44 7.38 -10.04
C ALA A 48 -12.20 7.28 -8.52
N THR A 49 -12.68 6.23 -7.86
CA THR A 49 -12.42 5.95 -6.43
C THR A 49 -10.94 5.66 -6.17
N LEU A 50 -10.29 4.89 -7.05
CA LEU A 50 -8.84 4.66 -6.95
C LEU A 50 -8.08 5.96 -7.19
N SER A 51 -8.44 6.74 -8.20
CA SER A 51 -7.67 7.93 -8.62
C SER A 51 -7.78 9.10 -7.66
N ARG A 52 -8.97 9.33 -7.09
CA ARG A 52 -9.28 10.52 -6.27
C ARG A 52 -8.83 11.82 -6.96
N GLY A 53 -9.02 11.89 -8.28
CA GLY A 53 -8.60 13.03 -9.09
C GLY A 53 -7.12 13.09 -9.46
N ASN A 54 -6.29 12.12 -9.02
CA ASN A 54 -4.90 12.04 -9.43
C ASN A 54 -4.75 11.33 -10.79
N PRO A 55 -3.69 11.60 -11.56
CA PRO A 55 -3.38 10.85 -12.76
C PRO A 55 -3.21 9.36 -12.50
N VAL A 56 -3.76 8.54 -13.40
CA VAL A 56 -3.63 7.07 -13.36
C VAL A 56 -2.58 6.65 -14.37
N TYR A 57 -1.68 5.78 -13.95
CA TYR A 57 -0.58 5.26 -14.74
C TYR A 57 -0.70 3.76 -14.89
N VAL A 58 -0.20 3.22 -16.00
CA VAL A 58 -0.07 1.78 -16.21
C VAL A 58 1.32 1.33 -15.77
N ALA A 59 1.39 0.26 -15.00
CA ALA A 59 2.66 -0.33 -14.60
C ALA A 59 3.23 -1.16 -15.76
N GLU A 60 4.51 -0.93 -16.07
CA GLU A 60 5.22 -1.67 -17.10
C GLU A 60 5.78 -2.98 -16.56
N TYR A 61 5.51 -4.05 -17.29
CA TYR A 61 6.09 -5.38 -17.05
C TYR A 61 6.90 -5.78 -18.28
N GLY A 62 8.02 -6.46 -18.06
CA GLY A 62 8.86 -6.95 -19.15
C GLY A 62 8.08 -7.87 -20.11
N ALA A 63 8.43 -7.82 -21.38
CA ALA A 63 7.78 -8.65 -22.42
C ALA A 63 7.85 -10.14 -22.04
N GLY A 64 6.70 -10.83 -22.09
CA GLY A 64 6.58 -12.25 -21.76
C GLY A 64 6.37 -12.54 -20.27
N PHE A 65 6.34 -11.52 -19.40
CA PHE A 65 6.10 -11.67 -17.96
C PHE A 65 4.67 -11.25 -17.59
N GLY A 66 3.73 -12.15 -17.70
CA GLY A 66 2.38 -11.89 -17.19
C GLY A 66 1.33 -12.81 -17.77
N TYR A 67 0.29 -13.04 -16.97
CA TYR A 67 -0.90 -13.74 -17.42
C TYR A 67 -1.68 -12.90 -18.44
N ILE A 68 -2.47 -13.58 -19.28
CA ILE A 68 -3.41 -12.92 -20.21
C ILE A 68 -4.47 -12.12 -19.41
N PRO A 69 -5.04 -11.06 -19.98
CA PRO A 69 -5.93 -10.13 -19.27
C PRO A 69 -7.05 -10.78 -18.47
N ASP A 70 -7.74 -11.77 -19.06
CA ASP A 70 -8.84 -12.45 -18.38
C ASP A 70 -8.40 -13.19 -17.14
N VAL A 71 -7.26 -13.88 -17.20
CA VAL A 71 -6.68 -14.59 -16.06
C VAL A 71 -6.27 -13.61 -14.95
N VAL A 72 -5.68 -12.46 -15.32
CA VAL A 72 -5.31 -11.42 -14.35
C VAL A 72 -6.53 -10.93 -13.56
N VAL A 73 -7.63 -10.63 -14.26
CA VAL A 73 -8.87 -10.16 -13.63
C VAL A 73 -9.52 -11.25 -12.77
N GLU A 74 -9.57 -12.50 -13.25
CA GLU A 74 -10.12 -13.61 -12.45
C GLU A 74 -9.27 -13.87 -11.17
N ARG A 75 -7.96 -13.76 -11.26
CA ARG A 75 -7.07 -13.82 -10.09
C ARG A 75 -7.38 -12.69 -9.11
N ALA A 76 -7.57 -11.46 -9.60
CA ALA A 76 -7.94 -10.34 -8.74
C ALA A 76 -9.30 -10.56 -8.07
N LYS A 77 -10.28 -11.05 -8.81
CA LYS A 77 -11.62 -11.40 -8.26
C LYS A 77 -11.56 -12.50 -7.22
N SER A 78 -10.67 -13.49 -7.37
CA SER A 78 -10.56 -14.60 -6.40
C SER A 78 -10.11 -14.16 -5.01
N ARG A 79 -9.59 -12.93 -4.89
CA ARG A 79 -9.17 -12.33 -3.61
C ARG A 79 -10.10 -11.21 -3.11
N LEU A 80 -11.27 -11.01 -3.73
CA LEU A 80 -12.27 -10.09 -3.19
C LEU A 80 -12.63 -10.45 -1.76
N GLU A 81 -12.91 -9.44 -0.94
CA GLU A 81 -13.20 -9.55 0.49
C GLU A 81 -12.00 -9.99 1.37
N GLU A 82 -10.82 -10.21 0.79
CA GLU A 82 -9.63 -10.52 1.57
C GLU A 82 -9.26 -9.36 2.50
N ARG A 83 -8.95 -9.68 3.76
CA ARG A 83 -8.60 -8.74 4.84
C ARG A 83 -7.20 -8.96 5.41
N ASP A 84 -6.36 -9.67 4.67
CA ASP A 84 -4.99 -10.01 5.08
C ASP A 84 -3.97 -8.96 4.63
N TYR A 85 -4.32 -7.67 4.79
CA TYR A 85 -3.41 -6.59 4.42
C TYR A 85 -2.21 -6.55 5.36
N ASN A 86 -1.02 -6.59 4.78
CA ASN A 86 0.25 -6.43 5.48
C ASN A 86 1.19 -5.56 4.66
N LEU A 87 1.64 -4.44 5.22
CA LEU A 87 2.47 -3.49 4.49
C LEU A 87 3.74 -4.13 3.91
N LEU A 88 4.37 -5.05 4.66
CA LEU A 88 5.65 -5.65 4.28
C LEU A 88 5.51 -6.86 3.35
N SER A 89 4.45 -7.65 3.49
CA SER A 89 4.30 -8.94 2.81
C SER A 89 3.05 -9.10 1.96
N ASN A 90 2.03 -8.24 2.12
CA ASN A 90 0.76 -8.34 1.40
C ASN A 90 0.08 -6.97 1.22
N ASN A 91 0.77 -6.03 0.59
CA ASN A 91 0.23 -4.71 0.26
C ASN A 91 -0.37 -4.67 -1.15
N CYS A 92 -0.84 -3.50 -1.57
CA CYS A 92 -1.45 -3.31 -2.90
C CYS A 92 -0.51 -3.65 -4.07
N GLU A 93 0.80 -3.44 -3.93
CA GLU A 93 1.79 -3.81 -4.97
C GLU A 93 2.00 -5.33 -5.03
N HIS A 94 2.12 -5.99 -3.86
CA HIS A 94 2.19 -7.46 -3.78
C HIS A 94 0.97 -8.10 -4.44
N PHE A 95 -0.23 -7.62 -4.09
CA PHE A 95 -1.49 -8.07 -4.69
C PHE A 95 -1.48 -7.92 -6.21
N ALA A 96 -1.14 -6.72 -6.71
CA ALA A 96 -1.17 -6.45 -8.15
C ALA A 96 -0.13 -7.27 -8.92
N ASN A 97 1.09 -7.40 -8.39
CA ASN A 97 2.15 -8.23 -8.98
C ASN A 97 1.75 -9.71 -8.99
N TRP A 98 1.19 -10.21 -7.88
CA TRP A 98 0.69 -11.59 -7.84
C TRP A 98 -0.43 -11.83 -8.86
N CYS A 99 -1.36 -10.92 -9.04
CA CYS A 99 -2.40 -11.03 -10.07
C CYS A 99 -1.79 -11.10 -11.46
N LYS A 100 -0.82 -10.23 -11.75
CA LYS A 100 -0.23 -10.06 -13.09
C LYS A 100 0.76 -11.16 -13.46
N THR A 101 1.59 -11.60 -12.51
CA THR A 101 2.76 -12.46 -12.78
C THR A 101 2.76 -13.78 -12.01
N GLY A 102 1.93 -13.95 -10.99
CA GLY A 102 1.98 -15.06 -10.04
C GLY A 102 3.03 -14.88 -8.94
N ILE A 103 3.83 -13.82 -8.99
CA ILE A 103 4.90 -13.55 -8.01
C ILE A 103 4.41 -12.53 -6.99
N ASN A 104 4.44 -12.90 -5.72
CA ASN A 104 4.10 -12.03 -4.60
C ASN A 104 5.35 -11.24 -4.18
N ASP A 105 5.55 -10.05 -4.77
CA ASP A 105 6.72 -9.22 -4.53
C ASP A 105 6.38 -7.73 -4.60
N SER A 106 7.10 -6.90 -3.86
CA SER A 106 6.98 -5.45 -3.88
C SER A 106 8.34 -4.78 -3.99
N LYS A 107 8.54 -4.06 -5.09
CA LYS A 107 9.74 -3.25 -5.31
C LYS A 107 9.81 -2.09 -4.34
N GLN A 108 8.67 -1.49 -3.99
CA GLN A 108 8.61 -0.41 -3.01
C GLN A 108 9.17 -0.87 -1.67
N ILE A 109 8.69 -2.01 -1.16
CA ILE A 109 9.18 -2.54 0.12
C ILE A 109 10.67 -2.87 0.05
N ARG A 110 11.15 -3.53 -1.01
CA ARG A 110 12.59 -3.80 -1.17
C ARG A 110 13.46 -2.56 -1.16
N ASN A 111 12.97 -1.46 -1.76
CA ASN A 111 13.72 -0.20 -1.80
C ASN A 111 13.72 0.51 -0.45
N TYR A 112 12.67 0.35 0.36
CA TYR A 112 12.56 1.01 1.67
C TYR A 112 13.13 0.17 2.83
N LEU A 113 13.22 -1.15 2.70
CA LEU A 113 13.76 -2.03 3.74
C LEU A 113 15.14 -1.60 4.28
N PRO A 114 16.14 -1.22 3.44
CA PRO A 114 17.43 -0.74 3.94
C PRO A 114 17.29 0.56 4.73
N ALA A 115 16.44 1.48 4.27
CA ALA A 115 16.20 2.74 4.96
C ALA A 115 15.46 2.54 6.30
N ILE A 116 14.51 1.60 6.34
CA ILE A 116 13.80 1.23 7.59
C ILE A 116 14.77 0.56 8.57
N ALA A 117 15.67 -0.29 8.10
CA ALA A 117 16.66 -0.94 8.94
C ALA A 117 17.73 0.01 9.51
N THR A 118 17.96 1.15 8.83
CA THR A 118 18.92 2.19 9.26
C THR A 118 18.26 3.37 9.98
N LEU A 119 16.92 3.45 9.96
CA LEU A 119 16.20 4.48 10.69
C LEU A 119 16.43 4.28 12.19
N ASP A 120 16.94 5.31 12.84
CA ASP A 120 16.93 5.42 14.29
C ASP A 120 15.46 5.54 14.75
N LEU A 121 14.82 4.39 14.91
CA LEU A 121 13.41 4.28 15.29
C LEU A 121 13.15 4.96 16.66
N SER A 122 14.19 5.15 17.48
CA SER A 122 14.06 5.86 18.76
C SER A 122 13.63 7.31 18.57
N ARG A 123 14.06 7.96 17.49
CA ARG A 123 13.67 9.34 17.16
C ARG A 123 12.26 9.48 16.60
N LEU A 124 11.69 8.40 16.09
CA LEU A 124 10.33 8.38 15.52
C LEU A 124 9.31 7.84 16.52
N TYR A 125 9.77 7.09 17.53
CA TYR A 125 8.89 6.44 18.51
C TYR A 125 8.00 7.43 19.25
N GLU A 126 8.60 8.40 19.92
CA GLU A 126 7.88 9.40 20.72
C GLU A 126 6.90 10.25 19.89
N PRO A 127 7.30 10.83 18.74
CA PRO A 127 6.39 11.59 17.91
C PRO A 127 5.21 10.76 17.37
N ILE A 128 5.45 9.51 16.99
CA ILE A 128 4.39 8.60 16.50
C ILE A 128 3.45 8.23 17.65
N GLN A 129 3.97 7.90 18.82
CA GLN A 129 3.15 7.61 20.00
C GLN A 129 2.28 8.81 20.40
N GLN A 130 2.85 10.02 20.38
CA GLN A 130 2.12 11.25 20.67
C GLN A 130 1.01 11.50 19.65
N ALA A 131 1.28 11.31 18.36
CA ALA A 131 0.28 11.42 17.28
C ALA A 131 -0.84 10.39 17.43
N LEU A 132 -0.51 9.12 17.76
CA LEU A 132 -1.47 8.04 17.91
C LEU A 132 -2.34 8.16 19.17
N THR A 133 -1.81 8.74 20.25
CA THR A 133 -2.52 8.93 21.52
C THR A 133 -3.32 10.23 21.58
N GLY A 134 -3.24 11.08 20.56
CA GLY A 134 -3.97 12.34 20.50
C GLY A 134 -3.48 13.41 21.48
N LYS A 135 -2.31 13.22 22.11
CA LYS A 135 -1.75 14.17 23.09
C LYS A 135 -1.22 15.45 22.46
N ASP A 136 -0.95 15.43 21.15
CA ASP A 136 -0.54 16.64 20.41
C ASP A 136 -1.57 16.99 19.34
N SER A 137 -2.47 17.92 19.71
CA SER A 137 -3.52 18.41 18.80
C SER A 137 -2.98 19.17 17.58
N SER A 138 -1.73 19.66 17.63
CA SER A 138 -1.12 20.40 16.51
C SER A 138 -0.69 19.50 15.36
N MET A 139 -0.26 18.27 15.65
CA MET A 139 0.07 17.29 14.63
C MET A 139 -1.16 16.61 14.02
N ASN A 140 -2.20 16.37 14.82
CA ASN A 140 -3.47 15.80 14.33
C ASN A 140 -4.19 16.67 13.30
N GLN A 141 -4.02 18.00 13.35
CA GLN A 141 -4.58 18.91 12.34
C GLN A 141 -3.83 18.88 11.00
N LYS A 142 -2.61 18.38 10.96
CA LYS A 142 -1.75 18.35 9.76
C LYS A 142 -1.75 17.00 9.04
N LEU A 143 -2.16 15.94 9.72
CA LEU A 143 -2.23 14.58 9.14
C LEU A 143 -3.65 14.28 8.71
N THR A 144 -3.80 13.82 7.47
CA THR A 144 -5.09 13.25 7.03
C THR A 144 -5.39 11.97 7.81
N SER A 145 -6.65 11.63 7.99
CA SER A 145 -7.07 10.37 8.62
C SER A 145 -6.42 9.14 7.97
N GLU A 146 -6.19 9.21 6.67
CA GLU A 146 -5.55 8.16 5.88
C GLU A 146 -4.05 8.03 6.22
N ALA A 147 -3.34 9.15 6.36
CA ALA A 147 -1.93 9.15 6.78
C ALA A 147 -1.75 8.61 8.20
N LEU A 148 -2.68 8.89 9.11
CA LEU A 148 -2.68 8.33 10.47
C LEU A 148 -2.88 6.80 10.46
N ILE A 149 -3.75 6.29 9.58
CA ILE A 149 -3.97 4.85 9.40
C ILE A 149 -2.70 4.20 8.85
N ASP A 150 -2.05 4.81 7.87
CA ASP A 150 -0.82 4.29 7.29
C ASP A 150 0.33 4.27 8.30
N ILE A 151 0.51 5.35 9.07
CA ILE A 151 1.49 5.42 10.17
C ILE A 151 1.19 4.33 11.21
N LYS A 152 -0.06 4.16 11.59
CA LYS A 152 -0.48 3.13 12.56
C LYS A 152 -0.22 1.73 12.05
N SER A 153 -0.47 1.46 10.77
CA SER A 153 -0.20 0.18 10.12
C SER A 153 1.30 -0.13 10.13
N VAL A 154 2.15 0.82 9.71
CA VAL A 154 3.62 0.70 9.78
C VAL A 154 4.07 0.46 11.21
N TRP A 155 3.56 1.24 12.14
CA TRP A 155 3.91 1.14 13.56
C TRP A 155 3.59 -0.22 14.15
N ASN A 156 2.39 -0.74 13.93
CA ASN A 156 1.97 -2.06 14.42
C ASN A 156 2.85 -3.21 13.89
N GLN A 157 3.46 -3.04 12.73
CA GLN A 157 4.34 -4.04 12.13
C GLN A 157 5.80 -3.92 12.59
N VAL A 158 6.24 -2.71 12.91
CA VAL A 158 7.62 -2.42 13.33
C VAL A 158 7.80 -2.54 14.83
N GLN A 159 6.77 -2.20 15.61
CA GLN A 159 6.81 -2.20 17.07
C GLN A 159 7.28 -3.52 17.71
N PRO A 160 6.81 -4.71 17.28
CA PRO A 160 7.27 -5.97 17.87
C PRO A 160 8.78 -6.17 17.71
N LYS A 161 9.31 -5.89 16.49
CA LYS A 161 10.75 -6.01 16.20
C LYS A 161 11.60 -4.99 16.97
N TYR A 162 11.05 -3.81 17.21
CA TYR A 162 11.70 -2.80 18.04
C TYR A 162 11.77 -3.22 19.50
N GLN A 163 10.70 -3.83 20.03
CA GLN A 163 10.68 -4.35 21.41
C GLN A 163 11.64 -5.53 21.59
N GLU A 164 11.75 -6.40 20.61
CA GLU A 164 12.75 -7.49 20.59
C GLU A 164 14.18 -6.93 20.60
N ALA A 165 14.47 -5.95 19.73
CA ALA A 165 15.80 -5.34 19.64
C ALA A 165 16.23 -4.59 20.93
N ILE A 166 15.29 -3.99 21.66
CA ILE A 166 15.58 -3.35 22.95
C ILE A 166 15.79 -4.40 24.06
N ALA A 167 15.10 -5.52 23.99
CA ALA A 167 15.22 -6.58 25.01
C ALA A 167 16.55 -7.36 24.89
N GLU A 168 17.19 -7.32 23.70
CA GLU A 168 18.46 -7.97 23.42
C GLU A 168 19.68 -7.04 23.64
N ALA A 169 19.47 -5.74 23.88
CA ALA A 169 20.51 -4.72 24.09
C ALA A 169 20.74 -4.44 25.55
#